data_ad97ab235e204950968abea78a959583
#
_entry.id   ad97ab235e204950968abea78a959583
#
_cell.length_a   1.000
_cell.length_b   1.000
_cell.length_c   1.000
_cell.angle_alpha   90.00
_cell.angle_beta   90.00
_cell.angle_gamma   90.00
#
_symmetry.space_group_name_H-M   'P 1'
#
loop_
_entity.id
_entity.type
_entity.pdbx_description
1 polymer ?
#
loop_
_entity_poly.entity_id
_entity_poly.type
_entity_poly.pdbx_seq_one_letter_code
_entity_poly.pdbx_strand_id
1 'polypeptide(L)'
;MSQKYLPGQPQQLPRHNNKLAHYKAEHVLFEVKEGVATLTLNRPERKNPLSFESYAEMRDLFRALAYAEDVHAVVVTGAGGNFCSGGDVHEIIGPLTKLDMPGLLAFTRMTGDLVKAMRACPQPIISAIDGICAGAGALLALASDLRYGTARSKTYFLFNKVGLAGCDMGACALLPRVIGQGRASELLYTGRGLPGEEAERWGFYNRVCTPETVLSEAQAMAHMLASGPTFANGMTKKMLQQEWNMGVDEAIEAEAQAQAICMVTNDFHRAYHAFVAKQTPVFEGN
;
A
#
# COMPACT_ATOMS: atom_id res chain seq x y z
N MET A 1 -28.73 26.19 9.81
CA MET A 1 -27.57 27.04 10.19
C MET A 1 -26.64 27.14 9.02
N SER A 2 -26.36 28.32 8.50
CA SER A 2 -25.41 28.48 7.39
C SER A 2 -24.00 28.15 7.92
N GLN A 3 -23.37 27.16 7.33
CA GLN A 3 -22.00 26.81 7.66
C GLN A 3 -21.09 28.00 7.27
N LYS A 4 -20.47 28.64 8.26
CA LYS A 4 -19.54 29.74 8.02
C LYS A 4 -18.19 29.15 7.59
N TYR A 5 -17.83 29.36 6.34
CA TYR A 5 -16.50 29.02 5.84
C TYR A 5 -15.46 30.06 6.33
N LEU A 6 -14.27 29.60 6.64
CA LEU A 6 -13.16 30.50 6.91
C LEU A 6 -12.73 31.20 5.61
N PRO A 7 -12.23 32.46 5.69
CA PRO A 7 -11.70 33.15 4.53
C PRO A 7 -10.62 32.31 3.80
N GLY A 8 -10.71 32.19 2.49
CA GLY A 8 -9.80 31.40 1.69
C GLY A 8 -10.10 29.89 1.60
N GLN A 9 -11.09 29.38 2.33
CA GLN A 9 -11.54 28.00 2.17
C GLN A 9 -12.54 27.87 1.02
N PRO A 10 -12.47 26.77 0.23
CA PRO A 10 -13.48 26.51 -0.78
C PRO A 10 -14.85 26.29 -0.10
N GLN A 11 -15.92 26.72 -0.76
CA GLN A 11 -17.30 26.55 -0.25
C GLN A 11 -17.73 25.08 -0.19
N GLN A 12 -17.11 24.22 -1.00
CA GLN A 12 -17.30 22.77 -0.96
C GLN A 12 -15.99 22.14 -0.49
N LEU A 13 -16.07 21.39 0.61
CA LEU A 13 -14.94 20.60 1.07
C LEU A 13 -14.89 19.29 0.28
N PRO A 14 -13.74 18.87 -0.24
CA PRO A 14 -13.59 17.65 -1.04
C PRO A 14 -14.13 16.38 -0.36
N ARG A 15 -14.09 16.35 0.96
CA ARG A 15 -14.51 15.21 1.80
C ARG A 15 -16.03 14.97 1.83
N HIS A 16 -16.85 15.89 1.32
CA HIS A 16 -18.29 15.68 1.33
C HIS A 16 -18.65 14.65 0.25
N ASN A 17 -19.05 13.44 0.68
CA ASN A 17 -19.41 12.29 -0.14
C ASN A 17 -18.26 11.58 -0.87
N ASN A 18 -17.08 11.54 -0.32
CA ASN A 18 -15.96 10.75 -0.85
C ASN A 18 -16.17 9.25 -0.58
N LYS A 19 -17.18 8.68 -1.23
CA LYS A 19 -17.41 7.23 -1.25
C LYS A 19 -16.81 6.64 -2.51
N LEU A 20 -15.84 5.75 -2.31
CA LEU A 20 -15.14 5.08 -3.40
C LEU A 20 -15.87 3.80 -3.87
N ALA A 21 -16.91 3.35 -3.18
CA ALA A 21 -17.72 2.20 -3.63
C ALA A 21 -18.34 2.37 -5.03
N HIS A 22 -18.48 3.59 -5.50
CA HIS A 22 -19.00 3.89 -6.84
C HIS A 22 -17.92 4.27 -7.86
N TYR A 23 -16.64 4.30 -7.44
CA TYR A 23 -15.54 4.59 -8.36
C TYR A 23 -15.43 3.48 -9.41
N LYS A 24 -15.38 3.89 -10.67
CA LYS A 24 -15.17 2.97 -11.79
C LYS A 24 -13.76 3.14 -12.29
N ALA A 25 -12.91 2.18 -11.94
CA ALA A 25 -11.55 2.14 -12.44
C ALA A 25 -11.52 1.71 -13.92
N GLU A 26 -10.59 2.26 -14.69
CA GLU A 26 -10.45 1.99 -16.12
C GLU A 26 -9.30 1.00 -16.41
N HIS A 27 -8.22 1.07 -15.64
CA HIS A 27 -6.98 0.33 -15.91
C HIS A 27 -6.67 -0.74 -14.85
N VAL A 28 -7.48 -0.80 -13.79
CA VAL A 28 -7.44 -1.84 -12.75
C VAL A 28 -8.87 -2.25 -12.42
N LEU A 29 -9.08 -3.35 -11.68
CA LEU A 29 -10.38 -3.60 -11.06
C LEU A 29 -10.34 -3.03 -9.65
N PHE A 30 -11.41 -2.36 -9.26
CA PHE A 30 -11.54 -1.78 -7.92
C PHE A 30 -12.95 -2.04 -7.38
N GLU A 31 -13.03 -2.70 -6.25
CA GLU A 31 -14.27 -3.05 -5.58
C GLU A 31 -14.17 -2.70 -4.10
N VAL A 32 -15.24 -2.14 -3.53
CA VAL A 32 -15.35 -1.89 -2.09
C VAL A 32 -16.48 -2.73 -1.53
N LYS A 33 -16.16 -3.55 -0.54
CA LYS A 33 -17.12 -4.41 0.16
C LYS A 33 -16.82 -4.38 1.66
N GLU A 34 -17.84 -4.06 2.47
CA GLU A 34 -17.76 -4.07 3.94
C GLU A 34 -16.53 -3.31 4.49
N GLY A 35 -16.27 -2.13 3.93
CA GLY A 35 -15.14 -1.29 4.36
C GLY A 35 -13.77 -1.71 3.83
N VAL A 36 -13.68 -2.77 3.03
CA VAL A 36 -12.44 -3.25 2.41
C VAL A 36 -12.46 -2.94 0.91
N ALA A 37 -11.46 -2.20 0.44
CA ALA A 37 -11.22 -2.03 -0.98
C ALA A 37 -10.31 -3.15 -1.50
N THR A 38 -10.69 -3.81 -2.59
CA THR A 38 -9.82 -4.74 -3.32
C THR A 38 -9.43 -4.13 -4.65
N LEU A 39 -8.14 -3.86 -4.83
CA LEU A 39 -7.53 -3.41 -6.08
C LEU A 39 -6.88 -4.61 -6.77
N THR A 40 -7.35 -4.95 -7.96
CA THR A 40 -6.82 -6.08 -8.73
C THR A 40 -6.19 -5.59 -10.03
N LEU A 41 -4.90 -5.88 -10.22
CA LEU A 41 -4.23 -5.70 -11.51
C LEU A 41 -4.79 -6.73 -12.48
N ASN A 42 -5.32 -6.30 -13.63
CA ASN A 42 -6.18 -7.14 -14.49
C ASN A 42 -5.72 -7.16 -15.95
N ARG A 43 -4.49 -7.63 -16.16
CA ARG A 43 -3.94 -8.00 -17.49
C ARG A 43 -3.29 -9.39 -17.38
N PRO A 44 -4.06 -10.43 -16.97
CA PRO A 44 -3.53 -11.75 -16.61
C PRO A 44 -2.79 -12.47 -17.74
N GLU A 45 -3.18 -12.24 -19.00
CA GLU A 45 -2.55 -12.80 -20.19
C GLU A 45 -1.09 -12.39 -20.37
N ARG A 46 -0.69 -11.29 -19.75
CA ARG A 46 0.67 -10.74 -19.75
C ARG A 46 1.31 -10.68 -18.35
N LYS A 47 0.71 -11.35 -17.35
CA LYS A 47 1.14 -11.34 -15.93
C LYS A 47 1.04 -9.95 -15.30
N ASN A 48 -0.01 -9.21 -15.63
CA ASN A 48 -0.39 -7.92 -15.03
C ASN A 48 0.69 -6.84 -15.11
N PRO A 49 1.28 -6.53 -16.29
CA PRO A 49 2.20 -5.42 -16.42
C PRO A 49 1.45 -4.09 -16.29
N LEU A 50 2.15 -3.05 -15.81
CA LEU A 50 1.61 -1.71 -15.64
C LEU A 50 1.84 -0.86 -16.90
N SER A 51 0.84 -0.04 -17.27
CA SER A 51 0.94 1.03 -18.25
C SER A 51 1.10 2.40 -17.55
N PHE A 52 1.37 3.48 -18.29
CA PHE A 52 1.42 4.84 -17.73
C PHE A 52 0.11 5.20 -17.04
N GLU A 53 -1.02 4.84 -17.65
CA GLU A 53 -2.35 5.12 -17.16
C GLU A 53 -2.64 4.36 -15.86
N SER A 54 -2.29 3.06 -15.79
CA SER A 54 -2.51 2.28 -14.58
C SER A 54 -1.67 2.79 -13.39
N TYR A 55 -0.44 3.27 -13.63
CA TYR A 55 0.35 3.96 -12.60
C TYR A 55 -0.35 5.24 -12.11
N ALA A 56 -0.82 6.07 -13.05
CA ALA A 56 -1.48 7.33 -12.72
C ALA A 56 -2.80 7.09 -11.97
N GLU A 57 -3.62 6.17 -12.46
CA GLU A 57 -4.90 5.81 -11.83
C GLU A 57 -4.71 5.29 -10.41
N MET A 58 -3.80 4.34 -10.21
CA MET A 58 -3.49 3.84 -8.85
C MET A 58 -2.98 4.93 -7.93
N ARG A 59 -2.06 5.80 -8.40
CA ARG A 59 -1.57 6.94 -7.61
C ARG A 59 -2.71 7.84 -7.15
N ASP A 60 -3.60 8.20 -8.06
CA ASP A 60 -4.70 9.12 -7.76
C ASP A 60 -5.77 8.45 -6.88
N LEU A 61 -6.00 7.15 -7.07
CA LEU A 61 -6.86 6.34 -6.22
C LEU A 61 -6.34 6.28 -4.77
N PHE A 62 -5.04 6.00 -4.57
CA PHE A 62 -4.45 6.01 -3.23
C PHE A 62 -4.44 7.41 -2.58
N ARG A 63 -4.35 8.47 -3.37
CA ARG A 63 -4.55 9.85 -2.87
C ARG A 63 -5.99 10.11 -2.45
N ALA A 64 -6.97 9.61 -3.21
CA ALA A 64 -8.39 9.73 -2.88
C ALA A 64 -8.76 8.94 -1.62
N LEU A 65 -8.13 7.77 -1.39
CA LEU A 65 -8.33 6.95 -0.19
C LEU A 65 -8.05 7.72 1.11
N ALA A 66 -7.16 8.71 1.11
CA ALA A 66 -6.90 9.54 2.30
C ALA A 66 -8.14 10.29 2.80
N TYR A 67 -9.15 10.45 1.95
CA TYR A 67 -10.40 11.15 2.25
C TYR A 67 -11.63 10.24 2.16
N ALA A 68 -11.45 8.96 1.89
CA ALA A 68 -12.55 8.01 1.74
C ALA A 68 -13.19 7.70 3.11
N GLU A 69 -14.52 7.75 3.14
CA GLU A 69 -15.32 7.47 4.34
C GLU A 69 -15.82 6.02 4.40
N ASP A 70 -15.76 5.33 3.27
CA ASP A 70 -16.29 3.97 3.09
C ASP A 70 -15.21 2.90 2.90
N VAL A 71 -13.92 3.28 3.01
CA VAL A 71 -12.78 2.36 2.92
C VAL A 71 -11.92 2.45 4.16
N HIS A 72 -11.71 1.34 4.83
CA HIS A 72 -10.99 1.22 6.09
C HIS A 72 -9.74 0.35 6.00
N ALA A 73 -9.66 -0.54 4.99
CA ALA A 73 -8.47 -1.32 4.65
C ALA A 73 -8.43 -1.58 3.15
N VAL A 74 -7.25 -1.88 2.61
CA VAL A 74 -7.04 -2.11 1.18
C VAL A 74 -6.33 -3.44 0.96
N VAL A 75 -6.82 -4.24 0.02
CA VAL A 75 -6.12 -5.42 -0.51
C VAL A 75 -5.65 -5.10 -1.92
N VAL A 76 -4.37 -5.41 -2.23
CA VAL A 76 -3.81 -5.31 -3.58
C VAL A 76 -3.46 -6.71 -4.07
N THR A 77 -3.92 -7.08 -5.24
CA THR A 77 -3.64 -8.40 -5.83
C THR A 77 -3.54 -8.34 -7.36
N GLY A 78 -3.20 -9.45 -7.99
CA GLY A 78 -3.17 -9.61 -9.44
C GLY A 78 -4.08 -10.75 -9.90
N ALA A 79 -4.76 -10.57 -11.02
CA ALA A 79 -5.58 -11.60 -11.63
C ALA A 79 -4.72 -12.71 -12.28
N GLY A 80 -5.28 -13.92 -12.42
CA GLY A 80 -4.69 -15.00 -13.22
C GLY A 80 -3.44 -15.64 -12.64
N GLY A 81 -3.26 -15.62 -11.29
CA GLY A 81 -2.18 -16.36 -10.61
C GLY A 81 -0.79 -15.73 -10.77
N ASN A 82 -0.72 -14.43 -11.08
CA ASN A 82 0.48 -13.63 -10.99
C ASN A 82 0.13 -12.28 -10.36
N PHE A 83 1.03 -11.75 -9.55
CA PHE A 83 0.81 -10.44 -8.94
C PHE A 83 1.01 -9.32 -9.96
N CYS A 84 2.26 -9.10 -10.40
CA CYS A 84 2.61 -8.07 -11.36
C CYS A 84 4.00 -8.32 -11.94
N SER A 85 4.15 -8.21 -13.26
CA SER A 85 5.44 -8.38 -13.93
C SER A 85 6.27 -7.10 -14.07
N GLY A 86 5.79 -5.97 -13.55
CA GLY A 86 6.47 -4.67 -13.63
C GLY A 86 5.88 -3.75 -14.69
N GLY A 87 6.66 -2.77 -15.14
CA GLY A 87 6.26 -1.90 -16.25
C GLY A 87 6.20 -2.68 -17.57
N ASP A 88 5.19 -2.41 -18.38
CA ASP A 88 5.04 -3.05 -19.69
C ASP A 88 6.22 -2.73 -20.61
N VAL A 89 6.83 -3.77 -21.19
CA VAL A 89 8.02 -3.58 -22.04
C VAL A 89 7.70 -2.77 -23.31
N HIS A 90 6.53 -2.93 -23.88
CA HIS A 90 6.14 -2.24 -25.12
C HIS A 90 5.53 -0.87 -24.83
N GLU A 91 4.66 -0.78 -23.81
CA GLU A 91 3.90 0.43 -23.51
C GLU A 91 4.69 1.41 -22.60
N ILE A 92 5.68 0.93 -21.83
CA ILE A 92 6.50 1.75 -20.92
C ILE A 92 7.96 1.77 -21.40
N ILE A 93 8.65 0.62 -21.36
CA ILE A 93 10.11 0.59 -21.54
C ILE A 93 10.52 1.08 -22.93
N GLY A 94 9.82 0.64 -23.97
CA GLY A 94 10.08 1.08 -25.33
C GLY A 94 9.98 2.62 -25.51
N PRO A 95 8.86 3.26 -25.14
CA PRO A 95 8.74 4.72 -25.13
C PRO A 95 9.79 5.44 -24.30
N LEU A 96 10.15 4.94 -23.11
CA LEU A 96 11.17 5.57 -22.25
C LEU A 96 12.53 5.71 -22.95
N THR A 97 12.91 4.76 -23.82
CA THR A 97 14.19 4.84 -24.55
C THR A 97 14.28 6.03 -25.52
N LYS A 98 13.15 6.70 -25.79
CA LYS A 98 13.04 7.83 -26.73
C LYS A 98 12.86 9.17 -26.03
N LEU A 99 12.70 9.18 -24.72
CA LEU A 99 12.50 10.39 -23.94
C LEU A 99 13.84 11.07 -23.61
N ASP A 100 13.77 12.38 -23.49
CA ASP A 100 14.85 13.18 -22.91
C ASP A 100 14.86 13.11 -21.38
N MET A 101 15.87 13.67 -20.74
CA MET A 101 16.03 13.62 -19.28
C MET A 101 14.83 14.23 -18.52
N PRO A 102 14.25 15.40 -18.90
CA PRO A 102 13.04 15.90 -18.29
C PRO A 102 11.85 14.92 -18.36
N GLY A 103 11.65 14.27 -19.50
CA GLY A 103 10.59 13.27 -19.67
C GLY A 103 10.82 12.03 -18.79
N LEU A 104 12.05 11.52 -18.76
CA LEU A 104 12.43 10.40 -17.89
C LEU A 104 12.25 10.75 -16.41
N LEU A 105 12.63 11.95 -15.99
CA LEU A 105 12.44 12.43 -14.61
C LEU A 105 10.95 12.58 -14.25
N ALA A 106 10.13 13.05 -15.18
CA ALA A 106 8.68 13.13 -14.98
C ALA A 106 8.08 11.73 -14.74
N PHE A 107 8.49 10.73 -15.53
CA PHE A 107 8.05 9.35 -15.36
C PHE A 107 8.48 8.77 -13.99
N THR A 108 9.75 8.85 -13.66
CA THR A 108 10.25 8.28 -12.39
C THR A 108 9.66 8.97 -11.16
N ARG A 109 9.33 10.26 -11.25
CA ARG A 109 8.57 10.98 -10.23
C ARG A 109 7.14 10.47 -10.11
N MET A 110 6.45 10.24 -11.22
CA MET A 110 5.08 9.71 -11.23
C MET A 110 5.02 8.33 -10.58
N THR A 111 5.94 7.42 -10.92
CA THR A 111 5.98 6.08 -10.33
C THR A 111 6.33 6.12 -8.83
N GLY A 112 7.28 6.98 -8.46
CA GLY A 112 7.60 7.24 -7.05
C GLY A 112 6.43 7.86 -6.27
N ASP A 113 5.64 8.73 -6.90
CA ASP A 113 4.45 9.34 -6.28
C ASP A 113 3.36 8.32 -5.98
N LEU A 114 3.24 7.21 -6.74
CA LEU A 114 2.36 6.10 -6.40
C LEU A 114 2.77 5.48 -5.05
N VAL A 115 4.04 5.17 -4.84
CA VAL A 115 4.53 4.63 -3.56
C VAL A 115 4.31 5.62 -2.43
N LYS A 116 4.56 6.92 -2.65
CA LYS A 116 4.26 7.97 -1.66
C LYS A 116 2.77 8.01 -1.32
N ALA A 117 1.88 7.89 -2.30
CA ALA A 117 0.44 7.87 -2.08
C ALA A 117 -0.01 6.64 -1.28
N MET A 118 0.50 5.44 -1.59
CA MET A 118 0.25 4.21 -0.82
C MET A 118 0.68 4.35 0.65
N ARG A 119 1.84 4.96 0.87
CA ARG A 119 2.36 5.18 2.22
C ARG A 119 1.58 6.26 2.98
N ALA A 120 1.13 7.29 2.30
CA ALA A 120 0.41 8.41 2.90
C ALA A 120 -1.05 8.12 3.23
N CYS A 121 -1.70 7.16 2.55
CA CYS A 121 -3.08 6.82 2.86
C CYS A 121 -3.17 6.17 4.26
N PRO A 122 -4.16 6.54 5.08
CA PRO A 122 -4.26 6.04 6.46
C PRO A 122 -4.69 4.58 6.55
N GLN A 123 -5.33 4.03 5.51
CA GLN A 123 -5.78 2.66 5.49
C GLN A 123 -4.59 1.70 5.45
N PRO A 124 -4.57 0.64 6.28
CA PRO A 124 -3.65 -0.47 6.12
C PRO A 124 -3.81 -1.12 4.74
N ILE A 125 -2.68 -1.43 4.09
CA ILE A 125 -2.63 -2.07 2.77
C ILE A 125 -2.03 -3.46 2.91
N ILE A 126 -2.74 -4.47 2.42
CA ILE A 126 -2.31 -5.87 2.40
C ILE A 126 -2.11 -6.30 0.95
N SER A 127 -0.91 -6.74 0.57
CA SER A 127 -0.68 -7.37 -0.72
C SER A 127 -0.89 -8.88 -0.65
N ALA A 128 -1.75 -9.41 -1.54
CA ALA A 128 -1.93 -10.83 -1.78
C ALA A 128 -1.14 -11.23 -3.04
N ILE A 129 0.00 -11.91 -2.84
CA ILE A 129 1.04 -12.08 -3.86
C ILE A 129 1.10 -13.55 -4.29
N ASP A 130 0.74 -13.82 -5.53
CA ASP A 130 0.91 -15.14 -6.14
C ASP A 130 1.78 -15.04 -7.39
N GLY A 131 2.51 -16.09 -7.75
CA GLY A 131 3.34 -16.17 -8.95
C GLY A 131 4.39 -15.06 -9.05
N ILE A 132 4.41 -14.35 -10.18
CA ILE A 132 5.43 -13.32 -10.45
C ILE A 132 5.07 -11.99 -9.77
N CYS A 133 6.07 -11.44 -9.04
CA CYS A 133 6.04 -10.13 -8.41
C CYS A 133 7.35 -9.41 -8.77
N ALA A 134 7.38 -8.61 -9.84
CA ALA A 134 8.64 -8.11 -10.40
C ALA A 134 8.62 -6.61 -10.67
N GLY A 135 9.80 -5.97 -10.60
CA GLY A 135 9.97 -4.55 -10.87
C GLY A 135 8.99 -3.70 -10.05
N ALA A 136 8.16 -2.91 -10.72
CA ALA A 136 7.13 -2.11 -10.05
C ALA A 136 6.18 -2.94 -9.18
N GLY A 137 5.85 -4.19 -9.57
CA GLY A 137 5.07 -5.09 -8.73
C GLY A 137 5.75 -5.37 -7.38
N ALA A 138 7.07 -5.58 -7.37
CA ALA A 138 7.84 -5.75 -6.13
C ALA A 138 7.81 -4.48 -5.28
N LEU A 139 7.75 -3.29 -5.90
CA LEU A 139 7.66 -2.01 -5.17
C LEU A 139 6.24 -1.75 -4.64
N LEU A 140 5.17 -2.16 -5.35
CA LEU A 140 3.81 -2.16 -4.81
C LEU A 140 3.71 -3.06 -3.57
N ALA A 141 4.26 -4.27 -3.65
CA ALA A 141 4.34 -5.17 -2.52
C ALA A 141 5.15 -4.58 -1.36
N LEU A 142 6.31 -3.98 -1.64
CA LEU A 142 7.17 -3.35 -0.63
C LEU A 142 6.52 -2.12 0.03
N ALA A 143 5.70 -1.35 -0.72
CA ALA A 143 4.99 -0.19 -0.22
C ALA A 143 3.75 -0.54 0.60
N SER A 144 3.26 -1.78 0.53
CA SER A 144 2.16 -2.29 1.35
C SER A 144 2.60 -2.53 2.79
N ASP A 145 1.68 -2.39 3.73
CA ASP A 145 1.96 -2.57 5.16
C ASP A 145 2.18 -4.05 5.49
N LEU A 146 1.34 -4.94 4.93
CA LEU A 146 1.45 -6.39 5.07
C LEU A 146 1.56 -7.06 3.70
N ARG A 147 2.27 -8.18 3.65
CA ARG A 147 2.48 -8.99 2.43
C ARG A 147 2.21 -10.45 2.74
N TYR A 148 1.18 -10.99 2.08
CA TYR A 148 0.88 -12.42 2.08
C TYR A 148 1.29 -12.98 0.73
N GLY A 149 2.11 -14.02 0.72
CA GLY A 149 2.64 -14.62 -0.49
C GLY A 149 2.29 -16.08 -0.60
N THR A 150 2.64 -16.69 -1.73
CA THR A 150 2.57 -18.14 -1.92
C THR A 150 3.96 -18.75 -2.02
N ALA A 151 4.11 -20.04 -1.74
CA ALA A 151 5.39 -20.74 -1.90
C ALA A 151 5.92 -20.68 -3.36
N ARG A 152 5.03 -20.65 -4.36
CA ARG A 152 5.40 -20.54 -5.78
C ARG A 152 5.70 -19.11 -6.21
N SER A 153 5.42 -18.10 -5.40
CA SER A 153 5.70 -16.71 -5.75
C SER A 153 7.18 -16.43 -5.82
N LYS A 154 7.55 -15.50 -6.71
CA LYS A 154 8.94 -15.03 -6.85
C LYS A 154 8.95 -13.52 -6.97
N THR A 155 9.59 -12.86 -6.02
CA THR A 155 9.75 -11.41 -6.01
C THR A 155 11.10 -11.02 -6.61
N TYR A 156 11.11 -10.06 -7.54
CA TYR A 156 12.31 -9.63 -8.26
C TYR A 156 12.45 -8.11 -8.26
N PHE A 157 13.59 -7.62 -7.85
CA PHE A 157 14.01 -6.22 -8.00
C PHE A 157 14.95 -6.14 -9.22
N LEU A 158 14.37 -6.16 -10.43
CA LEU A 158 15.09 -6.44 -11.70
C LEU A 158 15.87 -5.26 -12.30
N PHE A 159 15.89 -4.10 -11.67
CA PHE A 159 16.39 -2.86 -12.29
C PHE A 159 17.79 -2.98 -12.87
N ASN A 160 18.71 -3.63 -12.16
CA ASN A 160 20.07 -3.85 -12.64
C ASN A 160 20.15 -4.80 -13.86
N LYS A 161 19.17 -5.68 -14.05
CA LYS A 161 19.12 -6.60 -15.20
C LYS A 161 18.81 -5.87 -16.52
N VAL A 162 18.24 -4.68 -16.42
CA VAL A 162 17.94 -3.83 -17.58
C VAL A 162 18.84 -2.58 -17.62
N GLY A 163 19.96 -2.60 -16.91
CA GLY A 163 20.95 -1.52 -16.92
C GLY A 163 20.58 -0.30 -16.08
N LEU A 164 19.56 -0.41 -15.22
CA LEU A 164 19.15 0.65 -14.30
C LEU A 164 19.72 0.39 -12.90
N ALA A 165 19.83 1.44 -12.10
CA ALA A 165 20.20 1.31 -10.70
C ALA A 165 19.10 0.59 -9.91
N GLY A 166 19.46 -0.15 -8.85
CA GLY A 166 18.51 -0.79 -7.94
C GLY A 166 17.64 0.18 -7.14
N CYS A 167 17.86 1.49 -7.27
CA CYS A 167 17.15 2.54 -6.58
C CYS A 167 15.97 3.06 -7.43
N ASP A 168 14.83 2.40 -7.36
CA ASP A 168 13.59 2.89 -8.00
C ASP A 168 12.44 2.86 -7.01
N MET A 169 11.48 3.78 -7.14
CA MET A 169 10.22 3.85 -6.36
C MET A 169 10.42 3.65 -4.84
N GLY A 170 11.60 3.94 -4.30
CA GLY A 170 11.93 3.79 -2.88
C GLY A 170 12.56 2.47 -2.47
N ALA A 171 12.98 1.59 -3.39
CA ALA A 171 13.59 0.29 -3.09
C ALA A 171 14.74 0.40 -2.09
N CYS A 172 15.70 1.29 -2.33
CA CYS A 172 16.88 1.47 -1.45
C CYS A 172 16.53 2.03 -0.06
N ALA A 173 15.40 2.73 0.07
CA ALA A 173 14.95 3.25 1.36
C ALA A 173 14.11 2.25 2.15
N LEU A 174 13.26 1.47 1.48
CA LEU A 174 12.27 0.62 2.12
C LEU A 174 12.75 -0.81 2.33
N LEU A 175 13.40 -1.41 1.33
CA LEU A 175 13.77 -2.83 1.39
C LEU A 175 14.72 -3.16 2.56
N PRO A 176 15.77 -2.36 2.86
CA PRO A 176 16.63 -2.61 4.02
C PRO A 176 15.88 -2.57 5.36
N ARG A 177 14.82 -1.77 5.44
CA ARG A 177 13.98 -1.66 6.65
C ARG A 177 13.13 -2.91 6.88
N VAL A 178 12.84 -3.66 5.82
CA VAL A 178 12.03 -4.89 5.89
C VAL A 178 12.88 -6.13 6.09
N ILE A 179 13.98 -6.28 5.33
CA ILE A 179 14.77 -7.51 5.32
C ILE A 179 16.24 -7.35 5.79
N GLY A 180 16.61 -6.14 6.19
CA GLY A 180 17.99 -5.80 6.58
C GLY A 180 18.90 -5.45 5.39
N GLN A 181 19.94 -4.65 5.66
CA GLN A 181 20.80 -4.05 4.64
C GLN A 181 21.50 -5.10 3.75
N GLY A 182 22.06 -6.16 4.33
CA GLY A 182 22.81 -7.17 3.57
C GLY A 182 21.95 -7.89 2.53
N ARG A 183 20.77 -8.35 2.94
CA ARG A 183 19.81 -9.03 2.07
C ARG A 183 19.24 -8.09 0.99
N ALA A 184 18.97 -6.85 1.36
CA ALA A 184 18.53 -5.83 0.41
C ALA A 184 19.61 -5.56 -0.65
N SER A 185 20.87 -5.39 -0.24
CA SER A 185 22.01 -5.22 -1.16
C SER A 185 22.15 -6.39 -2.12
N GLU A 186 22.06 -7.63 -1.62
CA GLU A 186 22.09 -8.82 -2.45
C GLU A 186 21.02 -8.79 -3.54
N LEU A 187 19.75 -8.54 -3.19
CA LEU A 187 18.65 -8.51 -4.16
C LEU A 187 18.81 -7.37 -5.16
N LEU A 188 19.16 -6.16 -4.69
CA LEU A 188 19.25 -4.97 -5.55
C LEU A 188 20.46 -5.01 -6.48
N TYR A 189 21.58 -5.63 -6.08
CA TYR A 189 22.78 -5.76 -6.92
C TYR A 189 22.67 -6.93 -7.89
N THR A 190 22.10 -8.06 -7.46
CA THR A 190 22.05 -9.26 -8.31
C THR A 190 20.79 -9.34 -9.16
N GLY A 191 19.68 -8.72 -8.74
CA GLY A 191 18.37 -8.88 -9.36
C GLY A 191 17.88 -10.34 -9.35
N ARG A 192 18.39 -11.17 -8.41
CA ARG A 192 17.90 -12.54 -8.28
C ARG A 192 16.49 -12.58 -7.76
N GLY A 193 15.78 -13.66 -8.07
CA GLY A 193 14.46 -13.89 -7.48
C GLY A 193 14.58 -14.23 -5.99
N LEU A 194 13.64 -13.71 -5.22
CA LEU A 194 13.36 -14.06 -3.83
C LEU A 194 12.16 -15.02 -3.82
N PRO A 195 12.36 -16.34 -3.62
CA PRO A 195 11.28 -17.32 -3.54
C PRO A 195 10.38 -17.09 -2.33
N GLY A 196 9.11 -17.53 -2.40
CA GLY A 196 8.11 -17.27 -1.35
C GLY A 196 8.54 -17.71 0.05
N GLU A 197 9.07 -18.93 0.21
CA GLU A 197 9.54 -19.44 1.49
C GLU A 197 10.77 -18.68 2.03
N GLU A 198 11.68 -18.26 1.14
CA GLU A 198 12.80 -17.41 1.52
C GLU A 198 12.32 -16.02 1.92
N ALA A 199 11.32 -15.49 1.22
CA ALA A 199 10.69 -14.20 1.52
C ALA A 199 10.07 -14.19 2.93
N GLU A 200 9.41 -15.27 3.34
CA GLU A 200 8.89 -15.42 4.69
C GLU A 200 10.02 -15.48 5.72
N ARG A 201 11.02 -16.35 5.51
CA ARG A 201 12.18 -16.44 6.43
C ARG A 201 12.96 -15.14 6.58
N TRP A 202 12.93 -14.27 5.57
CA TRP A 202 13.59 -12.97 5.60
C TRP A 202 12.73 -11.86 6.16
N GLY A 203 11.44 -12.12 6.41
CA GLY A 203 10.48 -11.14 6.89
C GLY A 203 9.93 -10.23 5.80
N PHE A 204 10.17 -10.55 4.52
CA PHE A 204 9.52 -9.85 3.42
C PHE A 204 8.02 -10.20 3.35
N TYR A 205 7.66 -11.48 3.48
CA TYR A 205 6.29 -11.90 3.67
C TYR A 205 5.97 -12.07 5.17
N ASN A 206 4.79 -11.61 5.55
CA ASN A 206 4.21 -11.84 6.87
C ASN A 206 3.68 -13.27 7.01
N ARG A 207 3.29 -13.88 5.87
CA ARG A 207 2.75 -15.24 5.82
C ARG A 207 2.89 -15.82 4.41
N VAL A 208 3.18 -17.12 4.34
CA VAL A 208 3.04 -17.93 3.13
C VAL A 208 1.72 -18.71 3.20
N CYS A 209 0.90 -18.57 2.16
CA CYS A 209 -0.39 -19.22 1.98
C CYS A 209 -0.36 -20.14 0.77
N THR A 210 -1.44 -20.89 0.53
CA THR A 210 -1.61 -21.60 -0.76
C THR A 210 -2.11 -20.63 -1.83
N PRO A 211 -1.94 -20.93 -3.13
CA PRO A 211 -2.48 -20.10 -4.21
C PRO A 211 -4.00 -19.89 -4.12
N GLU A 212 -4.72 -20.88 -3.60
CA GLU A 212 -6.18 -20.87 -3.47
C GLU A 212 -6.64 -19.96 -2.31
N THR A 213 -5.80 -19.77 -1.29
CA THR A 213 -6.20 -19.07 -0.05
C THR A 213 -5.54 -17.71 0.13
N VAL A 214 -4.48 -17.37 -0.59
CA VAL A 214 -3.72 -16.12 -0.36
C VAL A 214 -4.58 -14.86 -0.42
N LEU A 215 -5.53 -14.79 -1.36
CA LEU A 215 -6.43 -13.66 -1.47
C LEU A 215 -7.44 -13.62 -0.33
N SER A 216 -8.09 -14.75 -0.02
CA SER A 216 -9.07 -14.82 1.07
C SER A 216 -8.43 -14.57 2.45
N GLU A 217 -7.21 -15.02 2.68
CA GLU A 217 -6.46 -14.75 3.91
C GLU A 217 -6.10 -13.24 4.03
N ALA A 218 -5.69 -12.61 2.93
CA ALA A 218 -5.45 -11.17 2.90
C ALA A 218 -6.75 -10.37 3.13
N GLN A 219 -7.87 -10.79 2.54
CA GLN A 219 -9.18 -10.19 2.76
C GLN A 219 -9.65 -10.37 4.21
N ALA A 220 -9.46 -11.54 4.80
CA ALA A 220 -9.78 -11.79 6.20
C ALA A 220 -9.01 -10.85 7.14
N MET A 221 -7.70 -10.65 6.88
CA MET A 221 -6.90 -9.68 7.62
C MET A 221 -7.42 -8.24 7.41
N ALA A 222 -7.75 -7.87 6.17
CA ALA A 222 -8.29 -6.55 5.85
C ALA A 222 -9.64 -6.30 6.56
N HIS A 223 -10.54 -7.29 6.59
CA HIS A 223 -11.81 -7.18 7.32
C HIS A 223 -11.61 -7.05 8.82
N MET A 224 -10.65 -7.79 9.40
CA MET A 224 -10.30 -7.65 10.82
C MET A 224 -9.83 -6.23 11.13
N LEU A 225 -8.97 -5.65 10.28
CA LEU A 225 -8.47 -4.27 10.44
C LEU A 225 -9.56 -3.23 10.20
N ALA A 226 -10.45 -3.45 9.21
CA ALA A 226 -11.55 -2.56 8.89
C ALA A 226 -12.63 -2.53 9.97
N SER A 227 -12.79 -3.62 10.75
CA SER A 227 -13.69 -3.71 11.90
C SER A 227 -13.07 -3.19 13.19
N GLY A 228 -11.80 -2.83 13.17
CA GLY A 228 -11.05 -2.30 14.31
C GLY A 228 -11.15 -0.77 14.44
N PRO A 229 -10.37 -0.18 15.36
CA PRO A 229 -10.30 1.27 15.57
C PRO A 229 -9.52 1.92 14.41
N THR A 230 -10.19 2.19 13.29
CA THR A 230 -9.56 2.55 12.01
C THR A 230 -8.78 3.87 12.09
N PHE A 231 -9.24 4.85 12.89
CA PHE A 231 -8.48 6.07 13.16
C PHE A 231 -7.15 5.76 13.85
N ALA A 232 -7.16 4.94 14.89
CA ALA A 232 -5.93 4.54 15.61
C ALA A 232 -4.98 3.72 14.73
N ASN A 233 -5.51 2.84 13.85
CA ASN A 233 -4.73 2.12 12.85
C ASN A 233 -4.01 3.08 11.89
N GLY A 234 -4.70 4.12 11.43
CA GLY A 234 -4.12 5.17 10.59
C GLY A 234 -3.02 5.96 11.29
N MET A 235 -3.21 6.29 12.58
CA MET A 235 -2.19 6.93 13.40
C MET A 235 -0.96 6.03 13.59
N THR A 236 -1.16 4.74 13.85
CA THR A 236 -0.08 3.75 13.94
C THR A 236 0.73 3.67 12.64
N LYS A 237 0.05 3.57 11.49
CA LYS A 237 0.71 3.58 10.18
C LYS A 237 1.55 4.83 9.97
N LYS A 238 1.02 6.00 10.35
CA LYS A 238 1.72 7.27 10.25
C LYS A 238 3.00 7.28 11.11
N MET A 239 2.92 6.85 12.37
CA MET A 239 4.06 6.81 13.28
C MET A 239 5.13 5.84 12.79
N LEU A 240 4.78 4.60 12.43
CA LEU A 240 5.69 3.61 11.85
C LEU A 240 6.48 4.14 10.63
N GLN A 241 5.93 5.11 9.90
CA GLN A 241 6.60 5.68 8.75
C GLN A 241 7.46 6.90 9.08
N GLN A 242 7.03 7.75 10.01
CA GLN A 242 7.70 9.00 10.34
C GLN A 242 8.91 8.79 11.26
N GLU A 243 8.83 7.87 12.20
CA GLU A 243 9.84 7.63 13.23
C GLU A 243 11.18 7.15 12.67
N TRP A 244 11.21 6.59 11.47
CA TRP A 244 12.47 6.26 10.79
C TRP A 244 13.40 7.45 10.54
N ASN A 245 12.92 8.67 10.67
CA ASN A 245 13.67 9.91 10.49
C ASN A 245 13.78 10.74 11.78
N MET A 246 13.37 10.17 12.93
CA MET A 246 13.36 10.84 14.24
C MET A 246 14.42 10.19 15.14
N GLY A 247 14.93 10.99 16.11
CA GLY A 247 15.62 10.46 17.27
C GLY A 247 14.63 9.74 18.19
N VAL A 248 15.12 8.90 19.09
CA VAL A 248 14.25 8.08 19.97
C VAL A 248 13.35 8.96 20.85
N ASP A 249 13.89 10.02 21.45
CA ASP A 249 13.13 10.89 22.33
C ASP A 249 12.06 11.70 21.58
N GLU A 250 12.36 12.12 20.34
CA GLU A 250 11.41 12.80 19.45
C GLU A 250 10.29 11.86 19.00
N ALA A 251 10.63 10.58 18.71
CA ALA A 251 9.64 9.56 18.37
C ALA A 251 8.68 9.28 19.53
N ILE A 252 9.21 9.11 20.76
CA ILE A 252 8.40 8.91 21.97
C ILE A 252 7.45 10.10 22.21
N GLU A 253 7.92 11.34 22.04
CA GLU A 253 7.07 12.53 22.17
C GLU A 253 5.99 12.58 21.09
N ALA A 254 6.31 12.21 19.83
CA ALA A 254 5.33 12.13 18.75
C ALA A 254 4.27 11.05 19.02
N GLU A 255 4.67 9.88 19.53
CA GLU A 255 3.76 8.83 19.98
C GLU A 255 2.86 9.28 21.11
N ALA A 256 3.39 10.01 22.11
CA ALA A 256 2.59 10.54 23.22
C ALA A 256 1.47 11.47 22.72
N GLN A 257 1.77 12.34 21.75
CA GLN A 257 0.78 13.22 21.13
C GLN A 257 -0.25 12.41 20.30
N ALA A 258 0.20 11.41 19.52
CA ALA A 258 -0.68 10.53 18.76
C ALA A 258 -1.64 9.75 19.68
N GLN A 259 -1.14 9.24 20.80
CA GLN A 259 -1.97 8.54 21.80
C GLN A 259 -2.97 9.47 22.45
N ALA A 260 -2.57 10.69 22.83
CA ALA A 260 -3.49 11.67 23.41
C ALA A 260 -4.63 12.00 22.44
N ILE A 261 -4.35 12.12 21.13
CA ILE A 261 -5.37 12.30 20.09
C ILE A 261 -6.31 11.09 20.03
N CYS A 262 -5.77 9.87 20.08
CA CYS A 262 -6.60 8.66 20.06
C CYS A 262 -7.49 8.55 21.32
N MET A 263 -7.02 9.01 22.49
CA MET A 263 -7.77 8.96 23.73
C MET A 263 -9.02 9.85 23.76
N VAL A 264 -9.13 10.85 22.86
CA VAL A 264 -10.33 11.69 22.75
C VAL A 264 -11.34 11.15 21.74
N THR A 265 -11.06 10.02 21.07
CA THR A 265 -11.99 9.40 20.13
C THR A 265 -13.11 8.64 20.86
N ASN A 266 -14.26 8.51 20.22
CA ASN A 266 -15.35 7.70 20.75
C ASN A 266 -14.96 6.21 20.83
N ASP A 267 -14.11 5.74 19.94
CA ASP A 267 -13.64 4.35 19.93
C ASP A 267 -12.84 3.99 21.20
N PHE A 268 -12.06 4.93 21.74
CA PHE A 268 -11.40 4.72 23.02
C PHE A 268 -12.42 4.53 24.15
N HIS A 269 -13.48 5.34 24.18
CA HIS A 269 -14.55 5.22 25.19
C HIS A 269 -15.35 3.94 25.00
N ARG A 270 -15.67 3.53 23.74
CA ARG A 270 -16.34 2.25 23.43
C ARG A 270 -15.51 1.08 23.94
N ALA A 271 -14.19 1.10 23.68
CA ALA A 271 -13.28 0.04 24.16
C ALA A 271 -13.27 -0.05 25.71
N TYR A 272 -13.19 1.07 26.40
CA TYR A 272 -13.24 1.11 27.87
C TYR A 272 -14.55 0.51 28.41
N HIS A 273 -15.70 0.95 27.90
CA HIS A 273 -16.99 0.44 28.35
C HIS A 273 -17.19 -1.04 28.04
N ALA A 274 -16.76 -1.50 26.90
CA ALA A 274 -16.80 -2.92 26.52
C ALA A 274 -15.91 -3.76 27.46
N PHE A 275 -14.70 -3.29 27.76
CA PHE A 275 -13.78 -3.96 28.68
C PHE A 275 -14.39 -4.11 30.08
N VAL A 276 -14.96 -3.03 30.64
CA VAL A 276 -15.62 -3.06 31.97
C VAL A 276 -16.82 -4.02 31.97
N ALA A 277 -17.58 -4.05 30.86
CA ALA A 277 -18.73 -4.93 30.69
C ALA A 277 -18.36 -6.37 30.30
N LYS A 278 -17.06 -6.68 30.11
CA LYS A 278 -16.55 -7.98 29.60
C LYS A 278 -17.17 -8.37 28.26
N GLN A 279 -17.30 -7.41 27.37
CA GLN A 279 -17.85 -7.56 26.02
C GLN A 279 -16.77 -7.23 24.96
N THR A 280 -16.98 -7.67 23.73
CA THR A 280 -16.15 -7.28 22.60
C THR A 280 -16.53 -5.85 22.19
N PRO A 281 -15.55 -4.92 22.03
CA PRO A 281 -15.84 -3.57 21.58
C PRO A 281 -16.32 -3.56 20.11
N VAL A 282 -17.21 -2.62 19.80
CA VAL A 282 -17.60 -2.28 18.44
C VAL A 282 -17.00 -0.91 18.11
N PHE A 283 -16.20 -0.86 17.07
CA PHE A 283 -15.50 0.35 16.63
C PHE A 283 -16.20 0.98 15.42
N GLU A 284 -16.14 2.30 15.32
CA GLU A 284 -16.75 3.09 14.23
C GLU A 284 -15.75 4.03 13.57
N GLY A 285 -14.48 4.04 14.02
CA GLY A 285 -13.41 4.83 13.44
C GLY A 285 -13.44 6.33 13.82
N ASN A 286 -14.08 6.69 14.92
CA ASN A 286 -14.30 8.09 15.31
C ASN A 286 -14.05 8.37 16.80
#